data_6738591e82ee0b18453a4f8b92ba1a29
#
_entry.id   6738591e82ee0b18453a4f8b92ba1a29
#
_cell.length_a   1.000
_cell.length_b   1.000
_cell.length_c   1.000
_cell.angle_alpha   90.00
_cell.angle_beta   90.00
_cell.angle_gamma   90.00
#
_symmetry.space_group_name_H-M   'P 1'
#
loop_
_entity.id
_entity.type
_entity.pdbx_description
1 polymer ?
#
loop_
_entity_poly.entity_id
_entity_poly.type
_entity_poly.pdbx_seq_one_letter_code
_entity_poly.pdbx_strand_id
1 'polypeptide(L)'
;MKLAYPILLIVCVFFLTSPYAYTTTYSFSTENGMHKIGLKTKINKKPCSVFNALTDYDNLTEFYSNLEHSKILDKYQNSTIVEQYFVGKIMNIDIKQKVILKVKYAGYKIIMEQIEGDFVHYRSIWSIIPQKDNTNMTIDTEFKVSFLKNLFVSKASLERKNKTFLENMTQQMNSGLYDDCIKKN
;
A
#
# COMPACT_ATOMS: atom_id res chain seq x y z
N MET A 1 -49.20 -49.96 9.24
CA MET A 1 -48.46 -49.36 8.10
C MET A 1 -47.90 -48.01 8.55
N LYS A 2 -46.58 -47.95 8.83
CA LYS A 2 -45.90 -46.70 9.20
C LYS A 2 -45.04 -46.30 7.99
N LEU A 3 -45.40 -45.20 7.31
CA LEU A 3 -44.57 -44.60 6.28
C LEU A 3 -43.44 -43.85 6.94
N ALA A 4 -42.21 -44.31 6.73
CA ALA A 4 -40.98 -43.57 7.08
C ALA A 4 -40.63 -42.66 5.89
N TYR A 5 -40.66 -41.33 6.13
CA TYR A 5 -40.12 -40.36 5.19
C TYR A 5 -38.60 -40.27 5.37
N PRO A 6 -37.79 -40.41 4.31
CA PRO A 6 -36.37 -40.12 4.42
C PRO A 6 -36.17 -38.58 4.35
N ILE A 7 -35.68 -38.02 5.43
CA ILE A 7 -35.22 -36.63 5.47
C ILE A 7 -33.95 -36.55 4.64
N LEU A 8 -34.08 -35.96 3.44
CA LEU A 8 -32.94 -35.65 2.55
C LEU A 8 -32.21 -34.44 3.13
N LEU A 9 -31.11 -34.70 3.86
CA LEU A 9 -30.21 -33.69 4.41
C LEU A 9 -29.40 -33.11 3.24
N ILE A 10 -29.87 -31.98 2.65
CA ILE A 10 -29.12 -31.22 1.65
C ILE A 10 -28.03 -30.47 2.46
N VAL A 11 -26.85 -31.04 2.51
CA VAL A 11 -25.64 -30.35 2.98
C VAL A 11 -25.21 -29.38 1.88
N CYS A 12 -25.67 -28.12 1.97
CA CYS A 12 -25.12 -27.02 1.21
C CYS A 12 -23.70 -26.78 1.71
N VAL A 13 -22.71 -27.40 1.08
CA VAL A 13 -21.30 -27.06 1.22
C VAL A 13 -21.13 -25.71 0.54
N PHE A 14 -21.29 -24.63 1.30
CA PHE A 14 -20.80 -23.32 0.89
C PHE A 14 -19.28 -23.40 0.82
N PHE A 15 -18.76 -23.66 -0.38
CA PHE A 15 -17.36 -23.35 -0.68
C PHE A 15 -17.20 -21.83 -0.50
N LEU A 16 -16.77 -21.43 0.67
CA LEU A 16 -16.20 -20.11 0.91
C LEU A 16 -14.89 -20.04 0.09
N THR A 17 -15.02 -19.85 -1.22
CA THR A 17 -13.90 -19.41 -2.03
C THR A 17 -13.56 -18.02 -1.54
N SER A 18 -12.54 -17.93 -0.70
CA SER A 18 -11.91 -16.65 -0.37
C SER A 18 -11.40 -16.08 -1.71
N PRO A 19 -12.02 -15.02 -2.28
CA PRO A 19 -11.75 -14.63 -3.66
C PRO A 19 -10.39 -13.97 -3.86
N TYR A 20 -9.57 -13.82 -2.82
CA TYR A 20 -8.35 -13.01 -2.88
C TYR A 20 -7.17 -13.65 -2.17
N ALA A 21 -6.66 -14.75 -2.72
CA ALA A 21 -5.33 -15.22 -2.32
C ALA A 21 -4.26 -14.37 -3.01
N TYR A 22 -3.88 -13.25 -2.41
CA TYR A 22 -2.68 -12.52 -2.86
C TYR A 22 -1.44 -13.31 -2.46
N THR A 23 -0.63 -13.67 -3.44
CA THR A 23 0.73 -14.13 -3.15
C THR A 23 1.57 -12.89 -2.85
N THR A 24 1.65 -12.52 -1.57
CA THR A 24 2.46 -11.38 -1.14
C THR A 24 3.72 -11.91 -0.47
N THR A 25 4.87 -11.45 -0.94
CA THR A 25 6.17 -11.68 -0.30
C THR A 25 6.63 -10.39 0.36
N TYR A 26 7.06 -10.50 1.60
CA TYR A 26 7.54 -9.38 2.40
C TYR A 26 8.97 -9.65 2.86
N SER A 27 9.84 -8.66 2.76
CA SER A 27 11.20 -8.68 3.30
C SER A 27 11.46 -7.46 4.17
N PHE A 28 12.26 -7.64 5.21
CA PHE A 28 12.68 -6.57 6.09
C PHE A 28 14.11 -6.83 6.54
N SER A 29 14.93 -5.81 6.48
CA SER A 29 16.29 -5.81 7.05
C SER A 29 16.60 -4.46 7.68
N THR A 30 17.57 -4.46 8.60
CA THR A 30 18.10 -3.24 9.22
C THR A 30 19.62 -3.34 9.22
N GLU A 31 20.27 -2.31 8.68
CA GLU A 31 21.70 -2.21 8.63
C GLU A 31 22.12 -0.76 8.95
N ASN A 32 23.00 -0.56 9.94
CA ASN A 32 23.47 0.76 10.38
C ASN A 32 22.33 1.77 10.66
N GLY A 33 21.20 1.28 11.21
CA GLY A 33 20.01 2.07 11.50
C GLY A 33 19.20 2.46 10.26
N MET A 34 19.57 1.98 9.07
CA MET A 34 18.77 2.05 7.86
C MET A 34 17.84 0.83 7.79
N HIS A 35 16.56 1.07 7.72
CA HIS A 35 15.54 0.03 7.51
C HIS A 35 15.24 -0.11 6.03
N LYS A 36 15.20 -1.35 5.54
CA LYS A 36 14.82 -1.68 4.17
C LYS A 36 13.62 -2.60 4.19
N ILE A 37 12.59 -2.22 3.44
CA ILE A 37 11.35 -2.98 3.28
C ILE A 37 11.22 -3.33 1.81
N GLY A 38 11.03 -4.61 1.51
CA GLY A 38 10.62 -5.08 0.19
C GLY A 38 9.25 -5.74 0.27
N LEU A 39 8.37 -5.39 -0.66
CA LEU A 39 7.07 -6.01 -0.83
C LEU A 39 6.89 -6.38 -2.29
N LYS A 40 6.45 -7.62 -2.56
CA LYS A 40 6.06 -8.07 -3.90
C LYS A 40 4.67 -8.68 -3.82
N THR A 41 3.79 -8.25 -4.69
CA THR A 41 2.41 -8.76 -4.73
C THR A 41 1.89 -8.79 -6.15
N LYS A 42 0.89 -9.64 -6.37
CA LYS A 42 0.13 -9.72 -7.61
C LYS A 42 -1.24 -9.09 -7.39
N ILE A 43 -1.64 -8.18 -8.26
CA ILE A 43 -2.91 -7.46 -8.20
C ILE A 43 -3.74 -7.78 -9.44
N ASN A 44 -4.96 -8.23 -9.25
CA ASN A 44 -5.91 -8.58 -10.33
C ASN A 44 -6.59 -7.34 -10.93
N LYS A 45 -5.77 -6.37 -11.35
CA LYS A 45 -6.20 -5.14 -12.01
C LYS A 45 -5.18 -4.75 -13.07
N LYS A 46 -5.62 -3.95 -14.05
CA LYS A 46 -4.75 -3.42 -15.10
C LYS A 46 -3.66 -2.51 -14.51
N PRO A 47 -2.48 -2.45 -15.11
CA PRO A 47 -1.39 -1.59 -14.61
C PRO A 47 -1.76 -0.11 -14.46
N CYS A 48 -2.54 0.42 -15.40
CA CYS A 48 -3.02 1.80 -15.34
C CYS A 48 -3.94 2.06 -14.14
N SER A 49 -4.83 1.12 -13.81
CA SER A 49 -5.71 1.24 -12.63
C SER A 49 -4.88 1.27 -11.34
N VAL A 50 -3.88 0.39 -11.24
CA VAL A 50 -2.96 0.36 -10.10
C VAL A 50 -2.15 1.65 -10.03
N PHE A 51 -1.62 2.13 -11.15
CA PHE A 51 -0.86 3.38 -11.21
C PHE A 51 -1.71 4.59 -10.80
N ASN A 52 -2.94 4.70 -11.33
CA ASN A 52 -3.87 5.78 -11.00
C ASN A 52 -4.20 5.79 -9.50
N ALA A 53 -4.49 4.62 -8.90
CA ALA A 53 -4.75 4.50 -7.48
C ALA A 53 -3.54 4.95 -6.62
N LEU A 54 -2.34 4.53 -6.98
CA LEU A 54 -1.11 4.85 -6.25
C LEU A 54 -0.63 6.30 -6.43
N THR A 55 -1.11 7.00 -7.45
CA THR A 55 -0.76 8.41 -7.73
C THR A 55 -1.87 9.39 -7.42
N ASP A 56 -2.99 8.93 -6.89
CA ASP A 56 -4.09 9.75 -6.38
C ASP A 56 -3.79 10.22 -4.95
N TYR A 57 -2.77 11.09 -4.83
CA TYR A 57 -2.20 11.49 -3.53
C TYR A 57 -3.20 12.13 -2.59
N ASP A 58 -4.16 12.88 -3.09
CA ASP A 58 -5.17 13.55 -2.27
C ASP A 58 -6.16 12.56 -1.63
N ASN A 59 -6.27 11.33 -2.18
CA ASN A 59 -7.11 10.26 -1.68
C ASN A 59 -6.32 9.08 -1.05
N LEU A 60 -4.99 9.18 -0.92
CA LEU A 60 -4.18 8.08 -0.36
C LEU A 60 -4.53 7.74 1.10
N THR A 61 -5.14 8.64 1.84
CA THR A 61 -5.64 8.39 3.20
C THR A 61 -6.65 7.25 3.26
N GLU A 62 -7.37 6.96 2.16
CA GLU A 62 -8.29 5.84 2.03
C GLU A 62 -7.58 4.47 2.04
N PHE A 63 -6.30 4.43 1.63
CA PHE A 63 -5.51 3.20 1.54
C PHE A 63 -4.64 2.96 2.76
N TYR A 64 -4.08 4.02 3.34
CA TYR A 64 -3.16 3.95 4.44
C TYR A 64 -3.82 4.31 5.76
N SER A 65 -4.08 3.35 6.61
CA SER A 65 -4.70 3.56 7.93
C SER A 65 -3.89 4.44 8.89
N ASN A 66 -2.61 4.63 8.59
CA ASN A 66 -1.70 5.48 9.38
C ASN A 66 -1.30 6.78 8.67
N LEU A 67 -1.92 7.10 7.55
CA LEU A 67 -1.77 8.36 6.84
C LEU A 67 -2.95 9.26 7.19
N GLU A 68 -2.71 10.30 7.98
CA GLU A 68 -3.74 11.25 8.42
C GLU A 68 -4.01 12.31 7.36
N HIS A 69 -2.99 12.64 6.59
CA HIS A 69 -3.06 13.69 5.57
C HIS A 69 -2.14 13.36 4.40
N SER A 70 -2.62 13.63 3.19
CA SER A 70 -1.82 13.58 1.97
C SER A 70 -2.35 14.64 1.02
N LYS A 71 -1.47 15.48 0.50
CA LYS A 71 -1.85 16.60 -0.38
C LYS A 71 -0.77 16.89 -1.39
N ILE A 72 -1.18 17.13 -2.62
CA ILE A 72 -0.31 17.67 -3.65
C ILE A 72 -0.04 19.15 -3.35
N LEU A 73 1.25 19.51 -3.19
CA LEU A 73 1.67 20.89 -3.03
C LEU A 73 1.99 21.55 -4.38
N ASP A 74 2.58 20.76 -5.30
CA ASP A 74 2.97 21.26 -6.61
C ASP A 74 3.03 20.13 -7.64
N LYS A 75 2.75 20.46 -8.90
CA LYS A 75 2.81 19.52 -10.04
C LYS A 75 3.71 20.06 -11.14
N TYR A 76 4.62 19.22 -11.61
CA TYR A 76 5.49 19.46 -12.76
C TYR A 76 5.22 18.38 -13.82
N GLN A 77 5.76 18.56 -15.01
CA GLN A 77 5.55 17.63 -16.11
C GLN A 77 5.87 16.15 -15.75
N ASN A 78 6.98 15.90 -15.05
CA ASN A 78 7.45 14.55 -14.72
C ASN A 78 7.65 14.31 -13.21
N SER A 79 7.13 15.20 -12.37
CA SER A 79 7.24 15.07 -10.92
C SER A 79 6.13 15.81 -10.20
N THR A 80 5.91 15.41 -8.96
CA THR A 80 4.91 16.01 -8.07
C THR A 80 5.54 16.19 -6.70
N ILE A 81 5.24 17.29 -6.03
CA ILE A 81 5.60 17.49 -4.62
C ILE A 81 4.37 17.16 -3.79
N VAL A 82 4.54 16.26 -2.83
CA VAL A 82 3.45 15.75 -1.99
C VAL A 82 3.82 15.92 -0.52
N GLU A 83 2.92 16.52 0.25
CA GLU A 83 3.00 16.57 1.71
C GLU A 83 2.18 15.43 2.31
N GLN A 84 2.76 14.74 3.30
CA GLN A 84 2.11 13.65 4.00
C GLN A 84 2.37 13.72 5.50
N TYR A 85 1.35 13.37 6.30
CA TYR A 85 1.45 13.23 7.75
C TYR A 85 1.11 11.79 8.14
N PHE A 86 2.10 11.09 8.64
CA PHE A 86 1.93 9.75 9.19
C PHE A 86 1.70 9.82 10.70
N VAL A 87 0.77 9.01 11.19
CA VAL A 87 0.52 8.84 12.61
C VAL A 87 0.89 7.43 13.06
N GLY A 88 1.46 7.34 14.25
CA GLY A 88 1.78 6.09 14.90
C GLY A 88 1.58 6.24 16.40
N LYS A 89 1.57 5.11 17.13
CA LYS A 89 1.51 5.12 18.60
C LYS A 89 2.77 4.51 19.17
N ILE A 90 3.33 5.19 20.16
CA ILE A 90 4.42 4.71 20.99
C ILE A 90 3.96 4.81 22.44
N MET A 91 3.80 3.66 23.13
CA MET A 91 3.37 3.60 24.54
C MET A 91 2.11 4.46 24.80
N ASN A 92 1.09 4.38 23.92
CA ASN A 92 -0.14 5.19 23.93
C ASN A 92 0.01 6.70 23.63
N ILE A 93 1.19 7.14 23.23
CA ILE A 93 1.43 8.51 22.77
C ILE A 93 1.34 8.54 21.25
N ASP A 94 0.51 9.42 20.71
CA ASP A 94 0.43 9.61 19.26
C ASP A 94 1.67 10.35 18.76
N ILE A 95 2.37 9.75 17.80
CA ILE A 95 3.53 10.34 17.14
C ILE A 95 3.13 10.69 15.72
N LYS A 96 3.17 11.98 15.40
CA LYS A 96 3.01 12.47 14.03
C LYS A 96 4.38 12.61 13.37
N GLN A 97 4.44 12.27 12.09
CA GLN A 97 5.62 12.43 11.24
C GLN A 97 5.22 13.13 9.96
N LYS A 98 5.79 14.30 9.74
CA LYS A 98 5.66 15.04 8.49
C LYS A 98 6.71 14.54 7.49
N VAL A 99 6.33 14.44 6.23
CA VAL A 99 7.26 14.24 5.12
C VAL A 99 6.78 15.02 3.89
N ILE A 100 7.70 15.72 3.25
CA ILE A 100 7.49 16.31 1.93
C ILE A 100 8.33 15.50 0.95
N LEU A 101 7.64 14.91 -0.02
CA LEU A 101 8.22 14.00 -1.00
C LEU A 101 8.30 14.67 -2.36
N LYS A 102 9.43 14.56 -3.02
CA LYS A 102 9.54 14.72 -4.46
C LYS A 102 9.28 13.37 -5.11
N VAL A 103 8.19 13.29 -5.85
CA VAL A 103 7.78 12.09 -6.58
C VAL A 103 8.08 12.25 -8.05
N LYS A 104 8.83 11.31 -8.62
CA LYS A 104 9.19 11.25 -10.04
C LYS A 104 8.55 10.03 -10.68
N TYR A 105 8.18 10.16 -11.95
CA TYR A 105 7.56 9.10 -12.74
C TYR A 105 8.44 8.69 -13.91
N ALA A 106 8.57 7.38 -14.12
CA ALA A 106 9.26 6.80 -15.26
C ALA A 106 8.42 5.61 -15.78
N GLY A 107 7.47 5.89 -16.68
CA GLY A 107 6.44 4.95 -17.06
C GLY A 107 5.60 4.53 -15.85
N TYR A 108 5.51 3.24 -15.59
CA TYR A 108 4.82 2.67 -14.42
C TYR A 108 5.73 2.53 -13.18
N LYS A 109 6.80 3.31 -13.10
CA LYS A 109 7.68 3.38 -11.93
C LYS A 109 7.48 4.71 -11.21
N ILE A 110 7.27 4.66 -9.90
CA ILE A 110 7.09 5.80 -9.02
C ILE A 110 8.29 5.83 -8.08
N ILE A 111 9.03 6.94 -8.07
CA ILE A 111 10.22 7.13 -7.22
C ILE A 111 9.92 8.29 -6.29
N MET A 112 9.92 8.03 -5.00
CA MET A 112 9.63 8.99 -3.94
C MET A 112 10.88 9.22 -3.11
N GLU A 113 11.29 10.47 -2.96
CA GLU A 113 12.44 10.90 -2.16
C GLU A 113 12.01 12.05 -1.24
N GLN A 114 12.33 11.95 0.02
CA GLN A 114 12.08 13.05 0.95
C GLN A 114 12.97 14.23 0.59
N ILE A 115 12.36 15.43 0.53
CA ILE A 115 13.08 16.70 0.40
C ILE A 115 13.02 17.51 1.69
N GLU A 116 12.01 17.27 2.55
CA GLU A 116 11.85 17.86 3.88
C GLU A 116 11.06 16.91 4.77
N GLY A 117 11.29 16.90 6.07
CA GLY A 117 10.45 16.17 7.03
C GLY A 117 11.22 15.54 8.18
N ASP A 118 10.52 14.66 8.90
CA ASP A 118 10.95 14.09 10.19
C ASP A 118 11.80 12.82 10.08
N PHE A 119 11.93 12.24 8.88
CA PHE A 119 12.88 11.15 8.68
C PHE A 119 14.30 11.71 8.52
N VAL A 120 15.30 10.97 8.97
CA VAL A 120 16.70 11.25 8.66
C VAL A 120 17.00 10.95 7.19
N HIS A 121 16.32 9.90 6.66
CA HIS A 121 16.32 9.51 5.25
C HIS A 121 15.01 8.81 4.91
N TYR A 122 14.46 9.06 3.74
CA TYR A 122 13.35 8.30 3.19
C TYR A 122 13.43 8.25 1.67
N ARG A 123 13.37 7.05 1.13
CA ARG A 123 13.27 6.81 -0.30
C ARG A 123 12.40 5.58 -0.54
N SER A 124 11.51 5.64 -1.52
CA SER A 124 10.70 4.50 -1.92
C SER A 124 10.60 4.40 -3.44
N ILE A 125 10.68 3.18 -3.95
CA ILE A 125 10.51 2.88 -5.36
C ILE A 125 9.38 1.88 -5.51
N TRP A 126 8.37 2.24 -6.26
CA TRP A 126 7.25 1.38 -6.59
C TRP A 126 7.29 1.06 -8.07
N SER A 127 7.31 -0.22 -8.40
CA SER A 127 7.36 -0.69 -9.79
C SER A 127 6.10 -1.49 -10.08
N ILE A 128 5.36 -1.06 -11.09
CA ILE A 128 4.10 -1.66 -11.54
C ILE A 128 4.41 -2.36 -12.85
N ILE A 129 4.49 -3.69 -12.80
CA ILE A 129 4.96 -4.52 -13.92
C ILE A 129 3.74 -5.14 -14.60
N PRO A 130 3.44 -4.72 -15.85
CA PRO A 130 2.31 -5.26 -16.62
C PRO A 130 2.41 -6.78 -16.79
N GLN A 131 1.29 -7.46 -16.61
CA GLN A 131 1.06 -8.84 -16.98
C GLN A 131 -0.19 -8.88 -17.89
N LYS A 132 -0.46 -10.01 -18.55
CA LYS A 132 -1.57 -10.13 -19.51
C LYS A 132 -2.90 -9.58 -18.95
N ASP A 133 -3.35 -10.07 -17.79
CA ASP A 133 -4.66 -9.75 -17.21
C ASP A 133 -4.54 -9.21 -15.77
N ASN A 134 -3.30 -8.95 -15.29
CA ASN A 134 -3.03 -8.53 -13.93
C ASN A 134 -1.73 -7.71 -13.86
N THR A 135 -1.37 -7.33 -12.68
CA THR A 135 -0.19 -6.49 -12.40
C THR A 135 0.64 -7.14 -11.31
N ASN A 136 1.93 -7.29 -11.54
CA ASN A 136 2.89 -7.52 -10.47
C ASN A 136 3.37 -6.17 -9.95
N MET A 137 3.29 -5.96 -8.64
CA MET A 137 3.77 -4.74 -7.99
C MET A 137 4.93 -5.07 -7.05
N THR A 138 5.98 -4.26 -7.11
CA THR A 138 7.04 -4.28 -6.10
C THR A 138 7.13 -2.91 -5.44
N ILE A 139 7.35 -2.90 -4.13
CA ILE A 139 7.64 -1.70 -3.34
C ILE A 139 8.96 -1.97 -2.62
N ASP A 140 9.94 -1.14 -2.89
CA ASP A 140 11.23 -1.14 -2.22
C ASP A 140 11.39 0.20 -1.50
N THR A 141 11.37 0.17 -0.16
CA THR A 141 11.45 1.37 0.68
C THR A 141 12.66 1.28 1.60
N GLU A 142 13.45 2.32 1.63
CA GLU A 142 14.51 2.51 2.62
C GLU A 142 14.24 3.79 3.42
N PHE A 143 14.38 3.69 4.73
CA PHE A 143 14.21 4.84 5.60
C PHE A 143 15.07 4.73 6.86
N LYS A 144 15.41 5.90 7.41
CA LYS A 144 16.10 6.04 8.68
C LYS A 144 15.34 7.05 9.53
N VAL A 145 15.09 6.70 10.78
CA VAL A 145 14.48 7.58 11.77
C VAL A 145 15.52 8.00 12.83
N SER A 146 15.21 9.02 13.61
CA SER A 146 16.05 9.41 14.75
C SER A 146 16.19 8.25 15.75
N PHE A 147 17.28 8.25 16.53
CA PHE A 147 17.60 7.18 17.48
C PHE A 147 16.43 6.80 18.40
N LEU A 148 15.75 7.78 18.99
CA LEU A 148 14.61 7.50 19.87
C LEU A 148 13.43 6.82 19.13
N LYS A 149 13.12 7.27 17.91
CA LYS A 149 12.06 6.67 17.08
C LYS A 149 12.43 5.27 16.59
N ASN A 150 13.72 5.01 16.41
CA ASN A 150 14.26 3.72 15.94
C ASN A 150 13.95 2.56 16.89
N LEU A 151 13.88 2.82 18.19
CA LEU A 151 13.56 1.81 19.22
C LEU A 151 12.15 1.19 19.04
N PHE A 152 11.28 1.84 18.27
CA PHE A 152 9.89 1.44 18.08
C PHE A 152 9.59 0.91 16.66
N VAL A 153 10.59 0.88 15.81
CA VAL A 153 10.44 0.26 14.47
C VAL A 153 10.51 -1.24 14.63
N SER A 154 9.42 -1.95 14.33
CA SER A 154 9.38 -3.41 14.37
C SER A 154 8.90 -4.01 13.05
N LYS A 155 9.51 -5.14 12.65
CA LYS A 155 9.13 -5.92 11.48
C LYS A 155 7.63 -6.24 11.48
N ALA A 156 7.11 -6.78 12.60
CA ALA A 156 5.71 -7.17 12.71
C ALA A 156 4.73 -6.00 12.52
N SER A 157 5.07 -4.81 13.05
CA SER A 157 4.25 -3.60 12.85
C SER A 157 4.23 -3.17 11.40
N LEU A 158 5.39 -3.19 10.73
CA LEU A 158 5.52 -2.80 9.33
C LEU A 158 4.80 -3.80 8.40
N GLU A 159 4.95 -5.10 8.63
CA GLU A 159 4.22 -6.13 7.88
C GLU A 159 2.70 -5.96 7.98
N ARG A 160 2.18 -5.75 9.19
CA ARG A 160 0.75 -5.53 9.41
C ARG A 160 0.25 -4.28 8.66
N LYS A 161 0.97 -3.16 8.73
CA LYS A 161 0.60 -1.91 8.03
C LYS A 161 0.59 -2.10 6.51
N ASN A 162 1.59 -2.78 5.96
CA ASN A 162 1.65 -3.07 4.52
C ASN A 162 0.53 -4.02 4.08
N LYS A 163 0.19 -5.01 4.90
CA LYS A 163 -0.95 -5.90 4.63
C LYS A 163 -2.26 -5.10 4.59
N THR A 164 -2.54 -4.29 5.60
CA THR A 164 -3.73 -3.43 5.64
C THR A 164 -3.77 -2.47 4.45
N PHE A 165 -2.64 -1.87 4.06
CA PHE A 165 -2.55 -1.03 2.86
C PHE A 165 -2.99 -1.80 1.60
N LEU A 166 -2.48 -3.00 1.38
CA LEU A 166 -2.85 -3.81 0.21
C LEU A 166 -4.32 -4.20 0.22
N GLU A 167 -4.88 -4.55 1.37
CA GLU A 167 -6.29 -4.89 1.53
C GLU A 167 -7.18 -3.69 1.19
N ASN A 168 -6.91 -2.52 1.77
CA ASN A 168 -7.66 -1.29 1.52
C ASN A 168 -7.54 -0.84 0.05
N MET A 169 -6.33 -0.82 -0.50
CA MET A 169 -6.08 -0.47 -1.90
C MET A 169 -6.88 -1.37 -2.84
N THR A 170 -6.89 -2.66 -2.57
CA THR A 170 -7.65 -3.62 -3.38
C THR A 170 -9.15 -3.39 -3.28
N GLN A 171 -9.66 -3.13 -2.08
CA GLN A 171 -11.07 -2.82 -1.86
C GLN A 171 -11.47 -1.58 -2.66
N GLN A 172 -10.69 -0.51 -2.59
CA GLN A 172 -10.94 0.72 -3.34
C GLN A 172 -10.87 0.51 -4.86
N MET A 173 -9.89 -0.25 -5.34
CA MET A 173 -9.83 -0.58 -6.77
C MET A 173 -11.02 -1.43 -7.23
N ASN A 174 -11.61 -2.25 -6.35
CA ASN A 174 -12.79 -3.06 -6.68
C ASN A 174 -14.09 -2.24 -6.69
N SER A 175 -14.11 -1.03 -6.13
CA SER A 175 -15.26 -0.11 -6.26
C SER A 175 -15.44 0.43 -7.67
N GLY A 176 -14.50 0.19 -8.59
CA GLY A 176 -14.53 0.68 -9.98
C GLY A 176 -13.96 2.09 -10.15
N LEU A 177 -13.60 2.77 -9.05
CA LEU A 177 -13.12 4.17 -9.08
C LEU A 177 -11.91 4.40 -9.99
N TYR A 178 -11.08 3.36 -10.18
CA TYR A 178 -9.83 3.42 -10.95
C TYR A 178 -9.85 2.56 -12.23
N ASP A 179 -11.02 2.04 -12.63
CA ASP A 179 -11.11 1.14 -13.80
C ASP A 179 -10.89 1.86 -15.14
N ASP A 180 -11.16 3.17 -15.18
CA ASP A 180 -10.87 3.99 -16.35
C ASP A 180 -9.37 4.29 -16.44
N CYS A 181 -8.72 3.67 -17.43
CA CYS A 181 -7.32 3.94 -17.75
C CYS A 181 -7.10 5.29 -18.44
N ILE A 182 -8.05 6.20 -18.36
CA ILE A 182 -7.92 7.56 -18.88
C ILE A 182 -7.03 8.33 -17.91
N LYS A 183 -5.90 8.85 -18.42
CA LYS A 183 -5.06 9.77 -17.65
C LYS A 183 -5.93 10.92 -17.16
N LYS A 184 -6.15 11.01 -15.87
CA LYS A 184 -6.59 12.28 -15.27
C LYS A 184 -5.42 13.26 -15.42
N ASN A 185 -5.48 14.10 -16.45
CA ASN A 185 -4.51 15.18 -16.69
C ASN A 185 -4.60 16.23 -15.59
#